data_101a1d5071bcc27757ee274b2b705ed4
#
_entry.id   101a1d5071bcc27757ee274b2b705ed4
#
_cell.length_a   1.000
_cell.length_b   1.000
_cell.length_c   1.000
_cell.angle_alpha   90.00
_cell.angle_beta   90.00
_cell.angle_gamma   90.00
#
_symmetry.space_group_name_H-M   'P 1'
#
loop_
_entity.id
_entity.type
_entity.pdbx_description
1 polymer ?
#
loop_
_entity_poly.entity_id
_entity_poly.type
_entity_poly.pdbx_seq_one_letter_code
_entity_poly.pdbx_strand_id
1 'polypeptide(L)'
;YPELLKANMPNLNDDNFVSPYLDLNTKAHVAKAVAKALKKYGITAKQVAEVLNKAYTAQMKYKKQVREKAQEIIDKARAQGKKIIVLAGRPYHIDPEINHGIQKLITSLGLAVITEDSISHLGSTPNISVLNQWTYHSRLYAAARYVAKKNDKDLNIVQLVSFGCGVDAITTDEMR
;
A
#
# COMPACT_ATOMS: atom_id res chain seq x y z
N TYR A 1 15.45 6.30 5.40
CA TYR A 1 16.26 5.06 5.45
C TYR A 1 17.59 5.17 4.70
N PRO A 2 17.72 5.74 3.47
CA PRO A 2 19.01 5.80 2.76
C PRO A 2 20.14 6.41 3.57
N GLU A 3 19.89 7.52 4.22
CA GLU A 3 20.90 8.20 5.06
C GLU A 3 21.31 7.36 6.28
N LEU A 4 20.35 6.62 6.89
CA LEU A 4 20.66 5.70 7.97
C LEU A 4 21.55 4.55 7.50
N LEU A 5 21.29 4.00 6.31
CA LEU A 5 22.14 2.96 5.73
C LEU A 5 23.56 3.49 5.48
N LYS A 6 23.70 4.65 4.84
CA LYS A 6 25.00 5.28 4.59
C LYS A 6 25.79 5.57 5.89
N ALA A 7 25.08 6.03 6.92
CA ALA A 7 25.70 6.37 8.21
C ALA A 7 26.18 5.15 9.00
N ASN A 8 25.55 3.98 8.80
CA ASN A 8 25.83 2.78 9.58
C ASN A 8 26.52 1.65 8.82
N MET A 9 26.69 1.79 7.50
CA MET A 9 27.36 0.80 6.66
C MET A 9 28.61 1.39 6.01
N PRO A 10 29.81 1.11 6.55
CA PRO A 10 31.06 1.73 6.09
C PRO A 10 31.39 1.53 4.60
N ASN A 11 30.84 0.46 4.00
CA ASN A 11 31.07 0.13 2.59
C ASN A 11 30.14 0.89 1.63
N LEU A 12 29.16 1.65 2.14
CA LEU A 12 28.27 2.45 1.31
C LEU A 12 28.80 3.88 1.15
N ASN A 13 28.93 4.30 -0.10
CA ASN A 13 29.36 5.64 -0.48
C ASN A 13 28.59 6.09 -1.73
N ASP A 14 28.82 7.32 -2.18
CA ASP A 14 28.12 7.89 -3.34
C ASP A 14 28.43 7.19 -4.67
N ASP A 15 29.51 6.40 -4.72
CA ASP A 15 29.87 5.66 -5.93
C ASP A 15 29.12 4.34 -6.08
N ASN A 16 28.75 3.69 -5.00
CA ASN A 16 28.08 2.40 -5.01
C ASN A 16 26.66 2.42 -4.47
N PHE A 17 26.22 3.52 -3.86
CA PHE A 17 24.87 3.65 -3.30
C PHE A 17 24.12 4.81 -3.95
N VAL A 18 23.10 4.46 -4.75
CA VAL A 18 22.29 5.43 -5.50
C VAL A 18 20.92 5.57 -4.83
N SER A 19 20.64 6.73 -4.26
CA SER A 19 19.38 7.00 -3.53
C SER A 19 18.73 8.32 -3.98
N PRO A 20 18.24 8.41 -5.24
CA PRO A 20 17.63 9.62 -5.74
C PRO A 20 16.29 9.89 -5.06
N TYR A 21 15.99 11.15 -4.83
CA TYR A 21 14.65 11.57 -4.44
C TYR A 21 13.73 11.54 -5.67
N LEU A 22 12.65 10.75 -5.59
CA LEU A 22 11.74 10.54 -6.72
C LEU A 22 10.32 11.00 -6.38
N ASP A 23 9.78 11.92 -7.20
CA ASP A 23 8.35 12.19 -7.23
C ASP A 23 7.67 11.20 -8.20
N LEU A 24 6.98 10.21 -7.64
CA LEU A 24 6.33 9.15 -8.42
C LEU A 24 5.02 9.58 -9.11
N ASN A 25 4.54 10.80 -8.87
CA ASN A 25 3.29 11.29 -9.46
C ASN A 25 3.43 11.57 -10.96
N THR A 26 4.64 11.94 -11.41
CA THR A 26 4.90 12.33 -12.78
C THR A 26 5.97 11.46 -13.42
N LYS A 27 5.58 10.62 -14.38
CA LYS A 27 6.51 9.70 -15.08
C LYS A 27 7.73 10.44 -15.68
N ALA A 28 7.53 11.61 -16.25
CA ALA A 28 8.61 12.38 -16.84
C ALA A 28 9.64 12.87 -15.79
N HIS A 29 9.18 13.24 -14.60
CA HIS A 29 10.06 13.61 -13.50
C HIS A 29 10.85 12.39 -12.99
N VAL A 30 10.19 11.25 -12.82
CA VAL A 30 10.86 9.99 -12.46
C VAL A 30 11.92 9.63 -13.48
N ALA A 31 11.58 9.64 -14.79
CA ALA A 31 12.52 9.32 -15.86
C ALA A 31 13.78 10.21 -15.81
N LYS A 32 13.57 11.50 -15.65
CA LYS A 32 14.66 12.50 -15.58
C LYS A 32 15.55 12.32 -14.34
N ALA A 33 14.92 12.11 -13.17
CA ALA A 33 15.64 11.93 -11.92
C ALA A 33 16.45 10.63 -11.90
N VAL A 34 15.87 9.52 -12.36
CA VAL A 34 16.54 8.23 -12.45
C VAL A 34 17.68 8.27 -13.48
N ALA A 35 17.45 8.86 -14.66
CA ALA A 35 18.51 9.01 -15.66
C ALA A 35 19.68 9.86 -15.14
N LYS A 36 19.39 10.93 -14.38
CA LYS A 36 20.43 11.74 -13.74
C LYS A 36 21.24 10.92 -12.73
N ALA A 37 20.55 10.16 -11.88
CA ALA A 37 21.19 9.33 -10.84
C ALA A 37 22.05 8.19 -11.42
N LEU A 38 21.62 7.62 -12.55
CA LEU A 38 22.30 6.51 -13.22
C LEU A 38 23.22 6.92 -14.36
N LYS A 39 23.46 8.23 -14.53
CA LYS A 39 24.30 8.76 -15.62
C LYS A 39 25.71 8.15 -15.64
N LYS A 40 26.31 7.93 -14.47
CA LYS A 40 27.64 7.33 -14.33
C LYS A 40 27.73 5.88 -14.85
N TYR A 41 26.59 5.20 -14.99
CA TYR A 41 26.51 3.85 -15.58
C TYR A 41 26.12 3.86 -17.06
N GLY A 42 26.15 5.02 -17.72
CA GLY A 42 25.81 5.15 -19.13
C GLY A 42 24.32 5.03 -19.47
N ILE A 43 23.45 5.07 -18.47
CA ILE A 43 22.00 4.94 -18.66
C ILE A 43 21.40 6.26 -19.17
N THR A 44 20.68 6.18 -20.29
CA THR A 44 20.05 7.33 -20.93
C THR A 44 18.60 7.54 -20.47
N ALA A 45 18.08 8.76 -20.60
CA ALA A 45 16.69 9.08 -20.28
C ALA A 45 15.69 8.26 -21.14
N LYS A 46 16.04 7.95 -22.40
CA LYS A 46 15.23 7.11 -23.28
C LYS A 46 15.07 5.69 -22.74
N GLN A 47 16.18 5.06 -22.35
CA GLN A 47 16.15 3.73 -21.73
C GLN A 47 15.32 3.72 -20.43
N VAL A 48 15.50 4.74 -19.58
CA VAL A 48 14.69 4.85 -18.36
C VAL A 48 13.20 4.99 -18.68
N ALA A 49 12.83 5.80 -19.65
CA ALA A 49 11.43 5.99 -20.04
C ALA A 49 10.78 4.69 -20.54
N GLU A 50 11.51 3.90 -21.34
CA GLU A 50 11.06 2.59 -21.83
C GLU A 50 10.84 1.60 -20.67
N VAL A 51 11.78 1.52 -19.73
CA VAL A 51 11.69 0.65 -18.55
C VAL A 51 10.56 1.10 -17.63
N LEU A 52 10.40 2.40 -17.40
CA LEU A 52 9.32 2.94 -16.60
C LEU A 52 7.94 2.55 -17.12
N ASN A 53 7.73 2.60 -18.43
CA ASN A 53 6.44 2.17 -19.00
C ASN A 53 6.15 0.69 -18.72
N LYS A 54 7.16 -0.17 -18.80
CA LYS A 54 7.03 -1.59 -18.41
C LYS A 54 6.74 -1.74 -16.92
N ALA A 55 7.44 -0.98 -16.06
CA ALA A 55 7.23 -1.00 -14.61
C ALA A 55 5.82 -0.55 -14.22
N TYR A 56 5.32 0.55 -14.80
CA TYR A 56 3.95 1.00 -14.56
C TYR A 56 2.90 -0.02 -15.05
N THR A 57 3.13 -0.65 -16.20
CA THR A 57 2.25 -1.71 -16.71
C THR A 57 2.22 -2.91 -15.76
N ALA A 58 3.38 -3.35 -15.27
CA ALA A 58 3.49 -4.42 -14.28
C ALA A 58 2.77 -4.06 -12.98
N GLN A 59 2.93 -2.82 -12.49
CA GLN A 59 2.25 -2.32 -11.30
C GLN A 59 0.72 -2.32 -11.46
N MET A 60 0.22 -1.89 -12.61
CA MET A 60 -1.21 -1.90 -12.89
C MET A 60 -1.77 -3.33 -12.99
N LYS A 61 -1.02 -4.24 -13.61
CA LYS A 61 -1.37 -5.66 -13.65
C LYS A 61 -1.44 -6.27 -12.25
N TYR A 62 -0.45 -6.00 -11.41
CA TYR A 62 -0.43 -6.45 -10.02
C TYR A 62 -1.65 -5.94 -9.25
N LYS A 63 -1.94 -4.63 -9.31
CA LYS A 63 -3.12 -4.05 -8.65
C LYS A 63 -4.42 -4.72 -9.11
N LYS A 64 -4.54 -5.00 -10.40
CA LYS A 64 -5.71 -5.72 -10.95
C LYS A 64 -5.81 -7.13 -10.36
N GLN A 65 -4.73 -7.88 -10.32
CA GLN A 65 -4.69 -9.24 -9.75
C GLN A 65 -5.09 -9.26 -8.27
N VAL A 66 -4.60 -8.29 -7.46
CA VAL A 66 -4.98 -8.17 -6.05
C VAL A 66 -6.49 -7.94 -5.90
N ARG A 67 -7.08 -7.06 -6.71
CA ARG A 67 -8.52 -6.79 -6.72
C ARG A 67 -9.37 -8.00 -7.14
N GLU A 68 -8.97 -8.67 -8.20
CA GLU A 68 -9.63 -9.89 -8.69
C GLU A 68 -9.57 -10.99 -7.63
N LYS A 69 -8.41 -11.17 -7.00
CA LYS A 69 -8.26 -12.16 -5.93
C LYS A 69 -9.11 -11.84 -4.69
N ALA A 70 -9.20 -10.58 -4.32
CA ALA A 70 -10.09 -10.18 -3.23
C ALA A 70 -11.56 -10.43 -3.56
N GLN A 71 -11.99 -10.17 -4.81
CA GLN A 71 -13.36 -10.47 -5.24
C GLN A 71 -13.67 -11.97 -5.16
N GLU A 72 -12.75 -12.83 -5.62
CA GLU A 72 -12.89 -14.30 -5.48
C GLU A 72 -13.06 -14.72 -4.00
N ILE A 73 -12.27 -14.11 -3.09
CA ILE A 73 -12.35 -14.39 -1.65
C ILE A 73 -13.69 -13.94 -1.08
N ILE A 74 -14.17 -12.75 -1.46
CA ILE A 74 -15.45 -12.21 -1.04
C ILE A 74 -16.59 -13.14 -1.48
N ASP A 75 -16.62 -13.53 -2.74
CA ASP A 75 -17.68 -14.38 -3.30
C ASP A 75 -17.69 -15.76 -2.64
N LYS A 76 -16.52 -16.35 -2.45
CA LYS A 76 -16.38 -17.62 -1.74
C LYS A 76 -16.80 -17.52 -0.26
N ALA A 77 -16.43 -16.46 0.43
CA ALA A 77 -16.80 -16.25 1.81
C ALA A 77 -18.31 -16.12 1.96
N ARG A 78 -18.95 -15.34 1.10
CA ARG A 78 -20.42 -15.18 1.07
C ARG A 78 -21.14 -16.49 0.79
N ALA A 79 -20.65 -17.27 -0.19
CA ALA A 79 -21.22 -18.60 -0.47
C ALA A 79 -21.13 -19.56 0.73
N GLN A 80 -20.18 -19.33 1.63
CA GLN A 80 -19.96 -20.12 2.85
C GLN A 80 -20.59 -19.48 4.11
N GLY A 81 -21.31 -18.38 3.99
CA GLY A 81 -21.88 -17.64 5.13
C GLY A 81 -20.85 -17.08 6.11
N LYS A 82 -19.62 -16.82 5.63
CA LYS A 82 -18.52 -16.31 6.46
C LYS A 82 -18.50 -14.79 6.46
N LYS A 83 -18.20 -14.21 7.61
CA LYS A 83 -17.86 -12.78 7.70
C LYS A 83 -16.48 -12.52 7.10
N ILE A 84 -16.30 -11.31 6.59
CA ILE A 84 -15.09 -10.86 5.89
C ILE A 84 -14.47 -9.72 6.68
N ILE A 85 -13.20 -9.84 6.97
CA ILE A 85 -12.39 -8.79 7.57
C ILE A 85 -11.54 -8.12 6.50
N VAL A 86 -11.70 -6.81 6.38
CA VAL A 86 -10.80 -5.95 5.64
C VAL A 86 -9.67 -5.57 6.59
N LEU A 87 -8.53 -6.18 6.43
CA LEU A 87 -7.34 -5.88 7.24
C LEU A 87 -6.70 -4.60 6.70
N ALA A 88 -6.68 -3.57 7.52
CA ALA A 88 -6.18 -2.25 7.20
C ALA A 88 -4.98 -1.89 8.07
N GLY A 89 -4.03 -1.14 7.53
CA GLY A 89 -2.86 -0.70 8.26
C GLY A 89 -1.74 -0.26 7.33
N ARG A 90 -0.58 -0.06 7.88
CA ARG A 90 0.63 0.22 7.10
C ARG A 90 1.07 -1.04 6.35
N PRO A 91 1.88 -0.94 5.27
CA PRO A 91 2.30 -2.10 4.49
C PRO A 91 2.87 -3.25 5.34
N TYR A 92 3.64 -2.96 6.38
CA TYR A 92 4.20 -3.99 7.27
C TYR A 92 3.17 -4.65 8.20
N HIS A 93 2.02 -4.02 8.45
CA HIS A 93 0.92 -4.65 9.20
C HIS A 93 0.20 -5.74 8.41
N ILE A 94 0.24 -5.67 7.09
CA ILE A 94 -0.42 -6.63 6.20
C ILE A 94 0.56 -7.61 5.53
N ASP A 95 1.86 -7.39 5.69
CA ASP A 95 2.89 -8.30 5.19
C ASP A 95 2.93 -9.58 6.04
N PRO A 96 2.73 -10.77 5.44
CA PRO A 96 2.60 -12.02 6.19
C PRO A 96 3.88 -12.45 6.92
N GLU A 97 5.05 -11.96 6.52
CA GLU A 97 6.32 -12.26 7.18
C GLU A 97 6.56 -11.36 8.41
N ILE A 98 5.95 -10.16 8.42
CA ILE A 98 6.19 -9.15 9.46
C ILE A 98 5.06 -9.13 10.50
N ASN A 99 3.82 -9.39 10.10
CA ASN A 99 2.62 -9.20 10.93
C ASN A 99 2.34 -10.31 11.94
N HIS A 100 3.31 -11.19 12.20
CA HIS A 100 3.20 -12.28 13.17
C HIS A 100 2.02 -13.23 12.95
N GLY A 101 1.53 -13.36 11.73
CA GLY A 101 0.47 -14.29 11.37
C GLY A 101 -0.94 -13.84 11.71
N ILE A 102 -1.20 -12.54 11.85
CA ILE A 102 -2.54 -11.98 12.10
C ILE A 102 -3.57 -12.51 11.11
N GLN A 103 -3.25 -12.60 9.82
CA GLN A 103 -4.16 -13.15 8.82
C GLN A 103 -4.49 -14.64 9.07
N LYS A 104 -3.52 -15.42 9.61
CA LYS A 104 -3.76 -16.82 9.99
C LYS A 104 -4.66 -16.91 11.22
N LEU A 105 -4.49 -16.01 12.18
CA LEU A 105 -5.38 -15.92 13.34
C LEU A 105 -6.81 -15.61 12.89
N ILE A 106 -7.02 -14.60 12.05
CA ILE A 106 -8.34 -14.23 11.53
C ILE A 106 -9.00 -15.43 10.83
N THR A 107 -8.25 -16.12 9.96
CA THR A 107 -8.80 -17.28 9.24
C THR A 107 -9.06 -18.48 10.12
N SER A 108 -8.27 -18.70 11.20
CA SER A 108 -8.52 -19.77 12.19
C SER A 108 -9.81 -19.56 12.99
N LEU A 109 -10.28 -18.32 13.10
CA LEU A 109 -11.58 -17.97 13.69
C LEU A 109 -12.77 -18.20 12.73
N GLY A 110 -12.54 -18.79 11.56
CA GLY A 110 -13.58 -19.05 10.57
C GLY A 110 -13.95 -17.85 9.68
N LEU A 111 -13.21 -16.75 9.79
CA LEU A 111 -13.47 -15.53 9.03
C LEU A 111 -12.65 -15.53 7.72
N ALA A 112 -13.11 -14.80 6.71
CA ALA A 112 -12.30 -14.50 5.54
C ALA A 112 -11.53 -13.19 5.74
N VAL A 113 -10.39 -13.04 5.10
CA VAL A 113 -9.57 -11.81 5.19
C VAL A 113 -9.16 -11.33 3.81
N ILE A 114 -9.29 -10.04 3.60
CA ILE A 114 -8.77 -9.28 2.45
C ILE A 114 -8.05 -8.03 2.96
N THR A 115 -7.28 -7.36 2.12
CA THR A 115 -6.55 -6.16 2.49
C THR A 115 -7.24 -4.89 1.99
N GLU A 116 -7.00 -3.76 2.63
CA GLU A 116 -7.62 -2.46 2.32
C GLU A 116 -7.32 -2.00 0.88
N ASP A 117 -6.13 -2.28 0.36
CA ASP A 117 -5.71 -1.87 -0.99
C ASP A 117 -6.47 -2.62 -2.09
N SER A 118 -7.04 -3.77 -1.75
CA SER A 118 -7.85 -4.55 -2.69
C SER A 118 -9.23 -3.94 -2.97
N ILE A 119 -9.76 -3.14 -2.04
CA ILE A 119 -11.11 -2.55 -2.13
C ILE A 119 -11.12 -1.01 -2.10
N SER A 120 -10.03 -0.36 -1.74
CA SER A 120 -9.96 1.11 -1.61
C SER A 120 -10.38 1.87 -2.87
N HIS A 121 -10.19 1.27 -4.05
CA HIS A 121 -10.61 1.84 -5.33
C HIS A 121 -12.14 1.90 -5.52
N LEU A 122 -12.90 1.20 -4.70
CA LEU A 122 -14.38 1.19 -4.69
C LEU A 122 -14.94 2.31 -3.81
N GLY A 123 -14.12 2.87 -2.93
CA GLY A 123 -14.47 4.00 -2.10
C GLY A 123 -13.98 5.32 -2.67
N SER A 124 -14.60 6.41 -2.23
CA SER A 124 -14.10 7.77 -2.49
C SER A 124 -13.31 8.25 -1.28
N THR A 125 -12.23 8.96 -1.51
CA THR A 125 -11.52 9.64 -0.42
C THR A 125 -12.46 10.69 0.17
N PRO A 126 -12.75 10.66 1.47
CA PRO A 126 -13.57 11.68 2.09
C PRO A 126 -12.87 13.05 2.08
N ASN A 127 -13.66 14.11 2.18
CA ASN A 127 -13.12 15.40 2.50
C ASN A 127 -12.79 15.40 4.00
N ILE A 128 -11.56 15.01 4.33
CA ILE A 128 -11.06 14.96 5.71
C ILE A 128 -10.29 16.23 6.02
N SER A 129 -10.44 16.69 7.26
CA SER A 129 -9.81 17.93 7.71
C SER A 129 -8.31 17.79 7.99
N VAL A 130 -7.84 16.54 8.17
CA VAL A 130 -6.47 16.26 8.61
C VAL A 130 -5.89 15.08 7.82
N LEU A 131 -4.65 15.20 7.35
CA LEU A 131 -3.81 14.10 6.83
C LEU A 131 -4.32 13.30 5.61
N ASN A 132 -4.80 13.97 4.56
CA ASN A 132 -5.09 13.30 3.28
C ASN A 132 -3.96 13.41 2.24
N GLN A 133 -2.76 13.69 2.67
CA GLN A 133 -1.63 13.94 1.76
C GLN A 133 -0.79 12.69 1.45
N TRP A 134 -0.99 11.60 2.17
CA TRP A 134 -0.22 10.37 1.97
C TRP A 134 -1.07 9.26 1.36
N THR A 135 -0.53 8.60 0.35
CA THR A 135 -1.23 7.59 -0.46
C THR A 135 -1.85 6.47 0.38
N TYR A 136 -1.16 5.94 1.39
CA TYR A 136 -1.71 4.83 2.17
C TYR A 136 -2.84 5.28 3.10
N HIS A 137 -2.76 6.47 3.70
CA HIS A 137 -3.88 7.03 4.50
C HIS A 137 -5.11 7.23 3.63
N SER A 138 -4.94 7.82 2.44
CA SER A 138 -6.04 7.98 1.48
C SER A 138 -6.70 6.63 1.14
N ARG A 139 -5.90 5.56 1.02
CA ARG A 139 -6.44 4.21 0.80
C ARG A 139 -7.22 3.70 2.01
N LEU A 140 -6.70 3.88 3.23
CA LEU A 140 -7.38 3.48 4.47
C LEU A 140 -8.74 4.15 4.57
N TYR A 141 -8.80 5.47 4.39
CA TYR A 141 -10.05 6.22 4.42
C TYR A 141 -11.03 5.79 3.33
N ALA A 142 -10.55 5.56 2.11
CA ALA A 142 -11.40 5.10 1.02
C ALA A 142 -11.96 3.70 1.30
N ALA A 143 -11.17 2.79 1.85
CA ALA A 143 -11.62 1.46 2.24
C ALA A 143 -12.65 1.50 3.38
N ALA A 144 -12.40 2.29 4.44
CA ALA A 144 -13.32 2.48 5.55
C ALA A 144 -14.67 3.04 5.06
N ARG A 145 -14.62 4.08 4.22
CA ARG A 145 -15.84 4.68 3.65
C ARG A 145 -16.59 3.71 2.74
N TYR A 146 -15.91 2.88 1.99
CA TYR A 146 -16.57 1.84 1.19
C TYR A 146 -17.31 0.84 2.09
N VAL A 147 -16.64 0.32 3.13
CA VAL A 147 -17.25 -0.61 4.09
C VAL A 147 -18.46 0.02 4.77
N ALA A 148 -18.35 1.24 5.28
CA ALA A 148 -19.43 1.96 5.94
C ALA A 148 -20.62 2.20 4.99
N LYS A 149 -20.36 2.67 3.76
CA LYS A 149 -21.43 2.91 2.76
C LYS A 149 -22.13 1.63 2.32
N LYS A 150 -21.38 0.53 2.22
CA LYS A 150 -21.94 -0.76 1.80
C LYS A 150 -22.98 -1.26 2.79
N ASN A 151 -22.84 -0.90 4.08
CA ASN A 151 -23.70 -1.32 5.19
C ASN A 151 -23.95 -2.84 5.19
N ASP A 152 -22.91 -3.59 4.83
CA ASP A 152 -22.91 -5.04 4.72
C ASP A 152 -22.47 -5.63 6.06
N LYS A 153 -23.39 -6.29 6.76
CA LYS A 153 -23.16 -6.87 8.10
C LYS A 153 -22.02 -7.93 8.10
N ASP A 154 -21.71 -8.47 6.94
CA ASP A 154 -20.68 -9.48 6.80
C ASP A 154 -19.31 -8.90 6.41
N LEU A 155 -19.22 -7.60 6.09
CA LEU A 155 -17.99 -6.90 5.72
C LEU A 155 -17.59 -5.91 6.81
N ASN A 156 -16.48 -6.17 7.49
CA ASN A 156 -15.99 -5.36 8.60
C ASN A 156 -14.55 -4.94 8.36
N ILE A 157 -14.16 -3.76 8.83
CA ILE A 157 -12.76 -3.30 8.75
C ILE A 157 -12.09 -3.39 10.12
N VAL A 158 -10.86 -3.89 10.12
CA VAL A 158 -9.99 -3.95 11.30
C VAL A 158 -8.69 -3.25 10.96
N GLN A 159 -8.40 -2.18 11.66
CA GLN A 159 -7.15 -1.44 11.50
C GLN A 159 -6.11 -1.90 12.50
N LEU A 160 -4.91 -2.24 12.01
CA LEU A 160 -3.72 -2.39 12.83
C LEU A 160 -2.96 -1.06 12.89
N VAL A 161 -2.53 -0.69 14.08
CA VAL A 161 -1.85 0.58 14.34
C VAL A 161 -0.52 0.33 15.03
N SER A 162 0.44 1.24 14.82
CA SER A 162 1.70 1.22 15.54
C SER A 162 1.53 1.92 16.90
N PHE A 163 1.89 1.23 17.97
CA PHE A 163 1.88 1.81 19.31
C PHE A 163 2.74 3.08 19.36
N GLY A 164 2.21 4.14 19.93
CA GLY A 164 2.91 5.41 20.07
C GLY A 164 3.00 6.26 18.79
N CYS A 165 2.36 5.84 17.69
CA CYS A 165 2.33 6.63 16.47
C CYS A 165 1.16 7.63 16.48
N GLY A 166 1.46 8.95 16.63
CA GLY A 166 0.44 9.99 16.60
C GLY A 166 -0.34 10.06 15.29
N VAL A 167 0.29 9.72 14.17
CA VAL A 167 -0.39 9.66 12.86
C VAL A 167 -1.43 8.55 12.80
N ASP A 168 -1.12 7.38 13.37
CA ASP A 168 -2.09 6.28 13.42
C ASP A 168 -3.27 6.59 14.34
N ALA A 169 -3.04 7.34 15.43
CA ALA A 169 -4.10 7.81 16.32
C ALA A 169 -5.10 8.68 15.55
N ILE A 170 -4.62 9.68 14.81
CA ILE A 170 -5.47 10.56 14.00
C ILE A 170 -6.19 9.76 12.90
N THR A 171 -5.48 8.85 12.22
CA THR A 171 -6.07 8.01 11.17
C THR A 171 -7.21 7.14 11.71
N THR A 172 -7.04 6.62 12.92
CA THR A 172 -8.08 5.80 13.57
C THR A 172 -9.34 6.62 13.86
N ASP A 173 -9.19 7.86 14.34
CA ASP A 173 -10.34 8.73 14.61
C ASP A 173 -11.07 9.13 13.31
N GLU A 174 -10.36 9.42 12.25
CA GLU A 174 -10.95 9.77 10.94
C GLU A 174 -11.61 8.56 10.23
N MET A 175 -11.29 7.33 10.63
CA MET A 175 -11.89 6.10 10.07
C MET A 175 -13.19 5.67 10.81
N ARG A 176 -13.48 6.23 11.98
CA ARG A 176 -14.69 5.94 12.77
C ARG A 176 -15.90 6.68 12.23
#